data_0ed21c5bb7091629c094e0a594181202
#
_entry.id   0ed21c5bb7091629c094e0a594181202
#
_cell.length_a   1.000
_cell.length_b   1.000
_cell.length_c   1.000
_cell.angle_alpha   90.00
_cell.angle_beta   90.00
_cell.angle_gamma   90.00
#
_symmetry.space_group_name_H-M   'P 1'
#
loop_
_entity.id
_entity.type
_entity.pdbx_description
1 polymer ?
#
loop_
_entity_poly.entity_id
_entity_poly.type
_entity_poly.pdbx_seq_one_letter_code
_entity_poly.pdbx_strand_id
1 'polypeptide(L)'
;MKVIHGSIEGAISEQRGATFTGVVWADPVMPTTDGVTINNVSFNPGARTFWHFHEVGQVLYVTAGSGWICLEGSEPQVIRQGDTVWIGPGERHWHGANTENFMVHTATSIGKTVWQEAVADHDYLRAAR
;
A
#
# COMPACT_ATOMS: atom_id res chain seq x y z
N MET A 1 15.63 -9.66 -19.02
CA MET A 1 16.13 -8.66 -18.06
C MET A 1 15.59 -7.29 -18.46
N LYS A 2 15.14 -6.51 -17.50
CA LYS A 2 14.70 -5.12 -17.69
C LYS A 2 15.45 -4.21 -16.72
N VAL A 3 15.76 -2.99 -17.18
CA VAL A 3 16.29 -1.92 -16.31
C VAL A 3 15.33 -0.75 -16.45
N ILE A 4 14.81 -0.30 -15.32
CA ILE A 4 13.89 0.84 -15.27
C ILE A 4 14.58 1.94 -14.46
N HIS A 5 14.78 3.10 -15.07
CA HIS A 5 15.40 4.25 -14.42
C HIS A 5 14.33 5.09 -13.72
N GLY A 6 14.11 4.82 -12.44
CA GLY A 6 13.11 5.47 -11.60
C GLY A 6 11.70 4.94 -11.82
N SER A 7 11.12 5.16 -12.99
CA SER A 7 9.79 4.69 -13.35
C SER A 7 9.75 4.34 -14.83
N ILE A 8 8.68 3.69 -15.28
CA ILE A 8 8.48 3.42 -16.71
C ILE A 8 8.39 4.74 -17.47
N GLU A 9 8.93 4.76 -18.69
CA GLU A 9 8.91 5.94 -19.54
C GLU A 9 7.47 6.39 -19.82
N GLY A 10 7.21 7.69 -19.70
CA GLY A 10 5.89 8.27 -19.90
C GLY A 10 4.91 8.06 -18.75
N ALA A 11 5.34 7.45 -17.65
CA ALA A 11 4.50 7.27 -16.47
C ALA A 11 4.12 8.62 -15.86
N ILE A 12 2.86 8.74 -15.47
CA ILE A 12 2.35 9.91 -14.75
C ILE A 12 1.77 9.46 -13.42
N SER A 13 1.80 10.34 -12.44
CA SER A 13 1.17 10.13 -11.15
C SER A 13 -0.35 10.11 -11.32
N GLU A 14 -1.01 9.12 -10.74
CA GLU A 14 -2.47 8.96 -10.80
C GLU A 14 -3.07 8.98 -9.41
N GLN A 15 -4.12 9.79 -9.23
CA GLN A 15 -4.88 9.74 -7.99
C GLN A 15 -5.73 8.46 -7.99
N ARG A 16 -5.61 7.69 -6.93
CA ARG A 16 -6.39 6.46 -6.73
C ARG A 16 -7.65 6.78 -5.94
N GLY A 17 -8.77 6.16 -6.32
CA GLY A 17 -10.05 6.44 -5.67
C GLY A 17 -10.91 5.20 -5.39
N ALA A 18 -11.00 4.28 -6.33
CA ALA A 18 -11.97 3.18 -6.27
C ALA A 18 -11.73 2.17 -5.12
N THR A 19 -10.46 1.99 -4.70
CA THR A 19 -10.05 1.00 -3.70
C THR A 19 -9.28 1.63 -2.54
N PHE A 20 -9.43 2.95 -2.36
CA PHE A 20 -8.76 3.73 -1.33
C PHE A 20 -9.73 4.70 -0.69
N THR A 21 -9.52 4.98 0.59
CA THR A 21 -10.21 6.05 1.32
C THR A 21 -9.22 7.19 1.52
N GLY A 22 -9.67 8.42 1.27
CA GLY A 22 -8.82 9.61 1.36
C GLY A 22 -8.00 9.84 0.10
N VAL A 23 -7.02 10.73 0.17
CA VAL A 23 -6.21 11.12 -0.99
C VAL A 23 -4.97 10.24 -1.08
N VAL A 24 -4.90 9.49 -2.17
CA VAL A 24 -3.79 8.57 -2.46
C VAL A 24 -3.35 8.76 -3.90
N TRP A 25 -2.03 8.86 -4.09
CA TRP A 25 -1.42 8.96 -5.42
C TRP A 25 -0.52 7.76 -5.66
N ALA A 26 -0.56 7.22 -6.86
CA ALA A 26 0.31 6.11 -7.26
C ALA A 26 1.14 6.50 -8.48
N ASP A 27 2.42 6.17 -8.40
CA ASP A 27 3.39 6.35 -9.48
C ASP A 27 3.81 4.96 -9.96
N PRO A 28 3.47 4.58 -11.22
CA PRO A 28 3.89 3.30 -11.76
C PRO A 28 5.42 3.25 -11.89
N VAL A 29 6.03 2.23 -11.32
CA VAL A 29 7.47 1.95 -11.48
C VAL A 29 7.68 0.88 -12.55
N MET A 30 6.99 -0.24 -12.40
CA MET A 30 7.02 -1.34 -13.36
C MET A 30 5.62 -1.87 -13.58
N PRO A 31 5.14 -1.95 -14.83
CA PRO A 31 3.86 -2.59 -15.10
C PRO A 31 3.95 -4.07 -14.80
N THR A 32 2.82 -4.74 -14.66
CA THR A 32 2.81 -6.19 -14.37
C THR A 32 3.69 -6.94 -15.35
N THR A 33 4.71 -7.57 -14.81
CA THR A 33 5.74 -8.29 -15.56
C THR A 33 5.97 -9.62 -14.86
N ASP A 34 5.66 -10.72 -15.53
CA ASP A 34 5.78 -12.06 -14.96
C ASP A 34 5.09 -12.19 -13.59
N GLY A 35 3.91 -11.55 -13.46
CA GLY A 35 3.13 -11.56 -12.24
C GLY A 35 3.55 -10.55 -11.17
N VAL A 36 4.55 -9.72 -11.42
CA VAL A 36 5.07 -8.73 -10.47
C VAL A 36 4.73 -7.32 -10.94
N THR A 37 4.15 -6.52 -10.04
CA THR A 37 3.82 -5.10 -10.30
C THR A 37 4.47 -4.24 -9.23
N ILE A 38 5.10 -3.15 -9.63
CA ILE A 38 5.75 -2.22 -8.69
C ILE A 38 5.19 -0.83 -8.87
N ASN A 39 4.70 -0.25 -7.77
CA ASN A 39 4.23 1.14 -7.71
C ASN A 39 4.80 1.83 -6.49
N ASN A 40 5.06 3.13 -6.60
CA ASN A 40 5.23 3.98 -5.44
C ASN A 40 3.87 4.57 -5.09
N VAL A 41 3.46 4.49 -3.84
CA VAL A 41 2.14 4.92 -3.40
C VAL A 41 2.31 5.94 -2.27
N SER A 42 1.68 7.10 -2.45
CA SER A 42 1.72 8.21 -1.49
C SER A 42 0.34 8.38 -0.86
N PHE A 43 0.30 8.31 0.46
CA PHE A 43 -0.93 8.47 1.25
C PHE A 43 -0.88 9.79 2.01
N ASN A 44 -1.87 10.64 1.81
CA ASN A 44 -2.06 11.79 2.68
C ASN A 44 -2.49 11.34 4.08
N PRO A 45 -2.33 12.19 5.12
CA PRO A 45 -2.81 11.85 6.46
C PRO A 45 -4.28 11.40 6.44
N GLY A 46 -4.57 10.30 7.11
CA GLY A 46 -5.90 9.70 7.15
C GLY A 46 -6.24 8.75 6.00
N ALA A 47 -5.44 8.74 4.94
CA ALA A 47 -5.71 7.91 3.77
C ALA A 47 -5.24 6.47 3.97
N ARG A 48 -5.98 5.53 3.41
CA ARG A 48 -5.67 4.10 3.52
C ARG A 48 -6.27 3.32 2.36
N THR A 49 -5.76 2.09 2.17
CA THR A 49 -6.35 1.14 1.23
C THR A 49 -7.66 0.59 1.77
N PHE A 50 -8.46 -0.01 0.89
CA PHE A 50 -9.52 -0.94 1.29
C PHE A 50 -8.89 -2.23 1.82
N TRP A 51 -9.66 -3.09 2.46
CA TRP A 51 -9.26 -4.45 2.76
C TRP A 51 -8.95 -5.18 1.46
N HIS A 52 -7.85 -5.93 1.43
CA HIS A 52 -7.46 -6.69 0.26
C HIS A 52 -6.46 -7.80 0.62
N PHE A 53 -6.23 -8.69 -0.34
CA PHE A 53 -5.18 -9.69 -0.24
C PHE A 53 -4.55 -9.92 -1.62
N HIS A 54 -3.40 -10.58 -1.62
CA HIS A 54 -2.66 -10.92 -2.82
C HIS A 54 -2.58 -12.43 -2.95
N GLU A 55 -2.67 -12.96 -4.18
CA GLU A 55 -2.60 -14.41 -4.39
C GLU A 55 -1.27 -15.00 -3.97
N VAL A 56 -0.17 -14.32 -4.25
CA VAL A 56 1.18 -14.78 -3.91
C VAL A 56 1.78 -13.99 -2.77
N GLY A 57 1.70 -12.69 -2.81
CA GLY A 57 2.19 -11.85 -1.71
C GLY A 57 2.49 -10.42 -2.13
N GLN A 58 3.00 -9.66 -1.17
CA GLN A 58 3.39 -8.28 -1.39
C GLN A 58 4.54 -7.90 -0.47
N VAL A 59 5.49 -7.15 -1.01
CA VAL A 59 6.52 -6.49 -0.22
C VAL A 59 6.22 -4.99 -0.22
N LEU A 60 6.16 -4.40 0.97
CA LEU A 60 6.11 -2.95 1.14
C LEU A 60 7.44 -2.47 1.71
N TYR A 61 7.97 -1.42 1.13
CA TYR A 61 9.14 -0.72 1.67
C TYR A 61 8.77 0.74 1.88
N VAL A 62 8.76 1.19 3.13
CA VAL A 62 8.39 2.58 3.46
C VAL A 62 9.57 3.50 3.16
N THR A 63 9.39 4.40 2.22
CA THR A 63 10.45 5.32 1.77
C THR A 63 10.41 6.68 2.46
N ALA A 64 9.23 7.09 2.96
CA ALA A 64 9.08 8.35 3.67
C ALA A 64 7.84 8.33 4.56
N GLY A 65 7.88 9.09 5.64
CA GLY A 65 6.76 9.25 6.55
C GLY A 65 6.49 8.05 7.42
N SER A 66 5.26 7.92 7.88
CA SER A 66 4.83 6.85 8.77
C SER A 66 3.35 6.56 8.61
N GLY A 67 2.97 5.36 8.96
CA GLY A 67 1.59 4.94 8.90
C GLY A 67 1.36 3.64 9.65
N TRP A 68 0.35 2.92 9.22
CA TRP A 68 -0.09 1.68 9.86
C TRP A 68 -0.32 0.59 8.84
N ILE A 69 -0.16 -0.64 9.29
CA ILE A 69 -0.59 -1.84 8.59
C ILE A 69 -1.35 -2.73 9.55
N CYS A 70 -2.43 -3.34 9.07
CA CYS A 70 -3.27 -4.19 9.90
C CYS A 70 -3.64 -5.47 9.15
N LEU A 71 -3.23 -6.59 9.73
CA LEU A 71 -3.69 -7.90 9.30
C LEU A 71 -5.04 -8.18 9.97
N GLU A 72 -6.00 -8.71 9.22
CA GLU A 72 -7.30 -9.09 9.77
C GLU A 72 -7.15 -9.99 11.00
N GLY A 73 -7.86 -9.67 12.06
CA GLY A 73 -7.80 -10.39 13.33
C GLY A 73 -6.61 -10.03 14.22
N SER A 74 -5.78 -9.08 13.81
CA SER A 74 -4.62 -8.63 14.58
C SER A 74 -4.73 -7.13 14.88
N GLU A 75 -3.91 -6.67 15.80
CA GLU A 75 -3.80 -5.23 16.09
C GLU A 75 -3.02 -4.52 14.99
N PRO A 76 -3.38 -3.28 14.65
CA PRO A 76 -2.59 -2.48 13.72
C PRO A 76 -1.16 -2.28 14.24
N GLN A 77 -0.22 -2.30 13.31
CA GLN A 77 1.20 -2.07 13.60
C GLN A 77 1.67 -0.78 12.95
N VAL A 78 2.52 -0.05 13.64
CA VAL A 78 3.17 1.14 13.10
C VAL A 78 4.25 0.71 12.12
N ILE A 79 4.26 1.37 10.96
CA ILE A 79 5.34 1.25 9.98
C ILE A 79 5.86 2.66 9.66
N ARG A 80 7.16 2.78 9.44
CA ARG A 80 7.83 4.07 9.22
C ARG A 80 8.99 3.91 8.25
N GLN A 81 9.56 5.03 7.85
CA GLN A 81 10.67 5.07 6.90
C GLN A 81 11.73 4.03 7.23
N GLY A 82 12.10 3.24 6.23
CA GLY A 82 13.08 2.17 6.34
C GLY A 82 12.50 0.79 6.65
N ASP A 83 11.22 0.72 7.03
CA ASP A 83 10.60 -0.56 7.35
C ASP A 83 10.23 -1.35 6.09
N THR A 84 10.41 -2.65 6.17
CA THR A 84 9.99 -3.61 5.15
C THR A 84 8.91 -4.50 5.73
N VAL A 85 7.82 -4.69 4.99
CA VAL A 85 6.72 -5.58 5.38
C VAL A 85 6.61 -6.68 4.33
N TRP A 86 6.54 -7.92 4.78
CA TRP A 86 6.13 -9.05 3.94
C TRP A 86 4.69 -9.43 4.28
N ILE A 87 3.85 -9.43 3.25
CA ILE A 87 2.46 -9.89 3.35
C ILE A 87 2.37 -11.17 2.54
N GLY A 88 2.02 -12.26 3.20
CA GLY A 88 1.96 -13.59 2.59
C GLY A 88 0.70 -13.82 1.76
N PRO A 89 0.64 -14.97 1.05
CA PRO A 89 -0.51 -15.31 0.22
C PRO A 89 -1.81 -15.33 1.02
N GLY A 90 -2.84 -14.66 0.50
CA GLY A 90 -4.19 -14.68 1.09
C GLY A 90 -4.33 -13.91 2.39
N GLU A 91 -3.31 -13.26 2.90
CA GLU A 91 -3.39 -12.46 4.12
C GLU A 91 -4.20 -11.18 3.88
N ARG A 92 -5.42 -11.15 4.40
CA ARG A 92 -6.31 -10.01 4.27
C ARG A 92 -5.85 -8.87 5.18
N HIS A 93 -5.61 -7.71 4.59
CA HIS A 93 -4.98 -6.59 5.30
C HIS A 93 -5.37 -5.24 4.71
N TRP A 94 -5.01 -4.19 5.41
CA TRP A 94 -5.00 -2.82 4.89
C TRP A 94 -3.73 -2.11 5.36
N HIS A 95 -3.35 -1.05 4.66
CA HIS A 95 -2.28 -0.15 5.07
C HIS A 95 -2.59 1.28 4.63
N GLY A 96 -1.97 2.24 5.30
CA GLY A 96 -2.16 3.64 5.02
C GLY A 96 -1.36 4.54 5.94
N ALA A 97 -1.51 5.85 5.74
CA ALA A 97 -0.91 6.86 6.59
C ALA A 97 -1.60 6.89 7.95
N ASN A 98 -0.92 7.47 8.95
CA ASN A 98 -1.60 7.78 10.20
C ASN A 98 -2.40 9.08 10.06
N THR A 99 -3.04 9.52 11.15
CA THR A 99 -3.92 10.69 11.10
C THR A 99 -3.17 12.02 10.98
N GLU A 100 -1.87 12.05 11.26
CA GLU A 100 -1.10 13.28 11.35
C GLU A 100 0.00 13.43 10.31
N ASN A 101 0.50 12.30 9.77
CA ASN A 101 1.60 12.30 8.83
C ASN A 101 1.23 11.59 7.53
N PHE A 102 1.90 11.99 6.46
CA PHE A 102 1.84 11.24 5.21
C PHE A 102 2.70 9.98 5.28
N MET A 103 2.48 9.05 4.37
CA MET A 103 3.34 7.90 4.17
C MET A 103 3.52 7.64 2.69
N VAL A 104 4.76 7.32 2.31
CA VAL A 104 5.09 6.84 0.96
C VAL A 104 5.73 5.47 1.09
N HIS A 105 5.26 4.52 0.31
CA HIS A 105 5.93 3.22 0.21
C HIS A 105 6.04 2.76 -1.23
N THR A 106 7.01 1.90 -1.48
CA THR A 106 7.09 1.12 -2.71
C THR A 106 6.37 -0.20 -2.46
N ALA A 107 5.39 -0.50 -3.30
CA ALA A 107 4.64 -1.75 -3.24
C ALA A 107 5.08 -2.66 -4.38
N THR A 108 5.61 -3.81 -4.03
CA THR A 108 5.91 -4.89 -4.97
C THR A 108 4.88 -5.98 -4.76
N SER A 109 3.91 -6.06 -5.67
CA SER A 109 2.79 -7.00 -5.58
C SER A 109 3.03 -8.17 -6.51
N ILE A 110 2.83 -9.38 -6.00
CA ILE A 110 3.09 -10.63 -6.71
C ILE A 110 1.79 -11.40 -6.83
N GLY A 111 1.42 -11.74 -8.06
CA GLY A 111 0.15 -12.35 -8.38
C GLY A 111 -0.99 -11.32 -8.40
N LYS A 112 -2.21 -11.82 -8.47
CA LYS A 112 -3.41 -10.99 -8.54
C LYS A 112 -3.74 -10.40 -7.17
N THR A 113 -4.19 -9.13 -7.15
CA THR A 113 -4.73 -8.47 -5.96
C THR A 113 -6.26 -8.58 -5.98
N VAL A 114 -6.84 -8.99 -4.85
CA VAL A 114 -8.29 -9.10 -4.68
C VAL A 114 -8.72 -8.01 -3.70
N TRP A 115 -9.42 -7.00 -4.23
CA TRP A 115 -9.94 -5.87 -3.47
C TRP A 115 -11.29 -6.23 -2.86
N GLN A 116 -11.51 -5.78 -1.62
CA GLN A 116 -12.73 -6.02 -0.86
C GLN A 116 -13.33 -4.70 -0.37
N GLU A 117 -13.97 -4.68 0.80
CA GLU A 117 -14.64 -3.49 1.31
C GLU A 117 -13.69 -2.43 1.87
N ALA A 118 -14.20 -1.21 2.00
CA ALA A 118 -13.50 -0.11 2.65
C ALA A 118 -13.24 -0.45 4.13
N VAL A 119 -12.16 0.10 4.67
CA VAL A 119 -11.88 0.03 6.11
C VAL A 119 -12.71 1.10 6.81
N ALA A 120 -13.62 0.67 7.69
CA ALA A 120 -14.45 1.59 8.45
C ALA A 120 -13.59 2.51 9.33
N ASP A 121 -14.06 3.73 9.56
CA ASP A 121 -13.31 4.72 10.35
C ASP A 121 -12.95 4.20 11.74
N HIS A 122 -13.84 3.49 12.42
CA HIS A 122 -13.57 2.98 13.76
C HIS A 122 -12.48 1.89 13.75
N ASP A 123 -12.39 1.09 12.69
CA ASP A 123 -11.31 0.10 12.54
C ASP A 123 -9.98 0.78 12.26
N TYR A 124 -9.98 1.78 11.40
CA TYR A 124 -8.80 2.57 11.11
C TYR A 124 -8.28 3.29 12.36
N LEU A 125 -9.19 3.94 13.10
CA LEU A 125 -8.82 4.72 14.29
C LEU A 125 -8.35 3.86 15.48
N ARG A 126 -8.58 2.56 15.46
CA ARG A 126 -7.99 1.65 16.45
C ARG A 126 -6.46 1.77 16.50
N ALA A 127 -5.84 2.05 15.36
CA ALA A 127 -4.40 2.21 15.27
C ALA A 127 -3.87 3.43 16.03
N ALA A 128 -4.72 4.42 16.30
CA ALA A 128 -4.35 5.65 17.02
C ALA A 128 -4.33 5.48 18.55
N ARG A 129 -4.74 4.33 19.05
CA ARG A 129 -4.85 4.07 20.50
C ARG A 129 -3.54 3.60 21.13
#